data_965d9954635863b41327a989c30928e8
#
_entry.id   965d9954635863b41327a989c30928e8
#
_cell.length_a   1.000
_cell.length_b   1.000
_cell.length_c   1.000
_cell.angle_alpha   90.00
_cell.angle_beta   90.00
_cell.angle_gamma   90.00
#
_symmetry.space_group_name_H-M   'P 1'
#
loop_
_entity.id
_entity.type
_entity.pdbx_description
1 polymer ?
#
loop_
_entity_poly.entity_id
_entity_poly.type
_entity_poly.pdbx_seq_one_letter_code
_entity_poly.pdbx_strand_id
1 'polypeptide(L)'
;VQVQAFGYATNDQINDMTFYRYKLINRAVTPIDSTFFGMWIDPDLGCSEDDFIGSDTSRSLMYVYNQDELDGNVGCDCTTGSTTYCDEVPVLGIDYFRGPLAPIRIIDTFRIDELPLMTMDYPVIYDTLGYIGDSLIIFDLDNRRELGMSSFTYHVRQGAGSWPGAMWDPQTDIEFYRYLSGSWRDGTRYTFGGSGYNLGPGSPII
;
A
#
# COMPACT_ATOMS: atom_id res chain seq x y z
N VAL A 1 4.67 16.62 2.19
CA VAL A 1 3.70 15.68 2.79
C VAL A 1 3.09 16.32 4.01
N GLN A 2 1.79 16.17 4.22
CA GLN A 2 1.09 16.49 5.46
C GLN A 2 0.51 15.18 6.01
N VAL A 3 0.67 14.97 7.31
CA VAL A 3 0.20 13.75 7.99
C VAL A 3 -0.70 14.15 9.14
N GLN A 4 -1.81 13.44 9.28
CA GLN A 4 -2.70 13.52 10.44
C GLN A 4 -2.83 12.11 11.02
N ALA A 5 -2.70 12.00 12.34
CA ALA A 5 -3.01 10.79 13.09
C ALA A 5 -4.14 11.11 14.07
N PHE A 6 -5.13 10.23 14.18
CA PHE A 6 -6.26 10.41 15.08
C PHE A 6 -6.90 9.07 15.45
N GLY A 7 -7.60 9.05 16.55
CA GLY A 7 -8.39 7.93 17.02
C GLY A 7 -9.72 8.43 17.58
N TYR A 8 -10.60 7.52 17.89
CA TYR A 8 -11.91 7.80 18.46
C TYR A 8 -12.07 7.10 19.82
N ALA A 9 -12.61 7.79 20.79
CA ALA A 9 -13.01 7.20 22.06
C ALA A 9 -14.47 6.75 21.94
N THR A 10 -14.68 5.48 21.62
CA THR A 10 -15.99 4.85 21.44
C THR A 10 -16.12 3.60 22.32
N ASN A 11 -17.32 3.01 22.36
CA ASN A 11 -17.55 1.76 23.07
C ASN A 11 -17.60 0.53 22.13
N ASP A 12 -17.06 0.67 20.94
CA ASP A 12 -16.97 -0.35 19.91
C ASP A 12 -15.51 -0.52 19.42
N GLN A 13 -15.30 -1.37 18.43
CA GLN A 13 -13.98 -1.71 17.90
C GLN A 13 -13.23 -0.52 17.29
N ILE A 14 -13.92 0.59 17.00
CA ILE A 14 -13.27 1.82 16.51
C ILE A 14 -12.33 2.41 17.59
N ASN A 15 -12.60 2.13 18.87
CA ASN A 15 -11.72 2.53 19.97
C ASN A 15 -10.33 1.90 19.88
N ASP A 16 -10.22 0.74 19.26
CA ASP A 16 -8.97 -0.01 19.13
C ASP A 16 -8.22 0.31 17.82
N MET A 17 -8.66 1.36 17.11
CA MET A 17 -8.12 1.76 15.82
C MET A 17 -7.45 3.11 15.88
N THR A 18 -6.31 3.24 15.20
CA THR A 18 -5.66 4.52 14.93
C THR A 18 -5.69 4.79 13.43
N PHE A 19 -6.11 5.98 13.06
CA PHE A 19 -6.27 6.40 11.67
C PHE A 19 -5.15 7.35 11.28
N TYR A 20 -4.64 7.15 10.06
CA TYR A 20 -3.62 8.00 9.47
C TYR A 20 -4.08 8.55 8.13
N ARG A 21 -3.96 9.85 7.95
CA ARG A 21 -4.25 10.52 6.69
C ARG A 21 -3.01 11.19 6.15
N TYR A 22 -2.59 10.79 4.97
CA TYR A 22 -1.46 11.37 4.25
C TYR A 22 -1.96 12.25 3.12
N LYS A 23 -1.50 13.50 3.05
CA LYS A 23 -1.74 14.38 1.92
C LYS A 23 -0.41 14.68 1.24
N LEU A 24 -0.30 14.24 -0.01
CA LEU A 24 0.86 14.46 -0.85
C LEU A 24 0.61 15.69 -1.73
N ILE A 25 1.57 16.59 -1.79
CA ILE A 25 1.47 17.83 -2.55
C ILE A 25 2.72 17.95 -3.41
N ASN A 26 2.57 17.76 -4.71
CA ASN A 26 3.63 18.11 -5.64
C ASN A 26 3.67 19.64 -5.80
N ARG A 27 4.80 20.25 -5.48
CA ARG A 27 5.05 21.68 -5.65
C ARG A 27 6.01 21.97 -6.81
N ALA A 28 6.49 20.94 -7.49
CA ALA A 28 7.28 21.10 -8.69
C ALA A 28 6.39 21.47 -9.89
N VAL A 29 6.98 22.08 -10.88
CA VAL A 29 6.30 22.41 -12.15
C VAL A 29 6.20 21.20 -13.09
N THR A 30 6.93 20.14 -12.77
CA THR A 30 6.93 18.89 -13.54
C THR A 30 6.10 17.83 -12.83
N PRO A 31 5.38 16.96 -13.55
CA PRO A 31 4.74 15.79 -12.97
C PRO A 31 5.78 14.84 -12.39
N ILE A 32 5.35 14.04 -11.42
CA ILE A 32 6.13 12.92 -10.88
C ILE A 32 5.49 11.64 -11.41
N ASP A 33 6.19 10.97 -12.30
CA ASP A 33 5.74 9.74 -12.93
C ASP A 33 6.29 8.50 -12.20
N SER A 34 5.68 7.34 -12.47
CA SER A 34 6.13 6.05 -11.95
C SER A 34 6.31 6.02 -10.44
N THR A 35 5.35 6.59 -9.72
CA THR A 35 5.40 6.76 -8.26
C THR A 35 4.62 5.65 -7.58
N PHE A 36 5.24 5.06 -6.57
CA PHE A 36 4.60 4.12 -5.65
C PHE A 36 4.46 4.75 -4.27
N PHE A 37 3.34 4.45 -3.62
CA PHE A 37 3.12 4.77 -2.22
C PHE A 37 3.11 3.46 -1.44
N GLY A 38 3.96 3.36 -0.45
CA GLY A 38 4.01 2.22 0.44
C GLY A 38 3.97 2.68 1.89
N MET A 39 3.40 1.86 2.75
CA MET A 39 3.55 1.97 4.20
C MET A 39 4.55 0.89 4.61
N TRP A 40 5.65 1.30 5.22
CA TRP A 40 6.57 0.40 5.87
C TRP A 40 6.19 0.27 7.35
N ILE A 41 6.15 -0.94 7.84
CA ILE A 41 5.75 -1.25 9.20
C ILE A 41 6.65 -2.37 9.71
N ASP A 42 7.04 -2.24 10.95
CA ASP A 42 7.84 -3.22 11.70
C ASP A 42 7.13 -3.48 13.03
N PRO A 43 6.04 -4.24 13.00
CA PRO A 43 5.26 -4.53 14.19
C PRO A 43 5.86 -5.71 14.94
N ASP A 44 6.15 -5.50 16.21
CA ASP A 44 6.42 -6.56 17.16
C ASP A 44 5.13 -6.84 17.95
N LEU A 45 4.54 -8.01 17.75
CA LEU A 45 3.31 -8.41 18.41
C LEU A 45 3.62 -9.24 19.67
N GLY A 46 4.18 -8.56 20.69
CA GLY A 46 4.75 -9.23 21.85
C GLY A 46 6.14 -9.80 21.56
N CYS A 47 6.25 -11.10 21.42
CA CYS A 47 7.48 -11.77 21.02
C CYS A 47 7.64 -11.74 19.49
N SER A 48 8.60 -10.99 18.99
CA SER A 48 8.85 -10.85 17.55
C SER A 48 9.42 -12.09 16.85
N GLU A 49 9.78 -13.14 17.61
CA GLU A 49 10.43 -14.33 17.05
C GLU A 49 9.42 -15.37 16.54
N ASP A 50 8.12 -15.23 16.90
CA ASP A 50 7.05 -16.13 16.51
C ASP A 50 5.90 -15.41 15.78
N ASP A 51 6.12 -14.18 15.36
CA ASP A 51 5.19 -13.40 14.55
C ASP A 51 5.16 -13.84 13.08
N PHE A 52 3.95 -14.00 12.55
CA PHE A 52 3.70 -14.22 11.14
C PHE A 52 2.95 -13.04 10.51
N ILE A 53 3.19 -12.85 9.24
CA ILE A 53 2.55 -11.79 8.46
C ILE A 53 1.76 -12.37 7.29
N GLY A 54 0.68 -11.69 6.93
CA GLY A 54 -0.12 -12.04 5.76
C GLY A 54 -0.75 -10.83 5.12
N SER A 55 -1.36 -11.03 3.99
CA SER A 55 -2.09 -9.98 3.29
C SER A 55 -3.33 -10.50 2.58
N ASP A 56 -4.35 -9.64 2.51
CA ASP A 56 -5.50 -9.78 1.62
C ASP A 56 -5.53 -8.57 0.69
N THR A 57 -4.94 -8.74 -0.48
CA THR A 57 -4.82 -7.64 -1.47
C THR A 57 -6.19 -7.19 -1.98
N SER A 58 -7.19 -8.07 -1.99
CA SER A 58 -8.55 -7.73 -2.42
C SER A 58 -9.23 -6.74 -1.47
N ARG A 59 -8.85 -6.78 -0.19
CA ARG A 59 -9.29 -5.86 0.86
C ARG A 59 -8.31 -4.75 1.16
N SER A 60 -7.15 -4.72 0.49
CA SER A 60 -6.05 -3.79 0.79
C SER A 60 -5.54 -3.90 2.22
N LEU A 61 -5.59 -5.09 2.79
CA LEU A 61 -5.28 -5.40 4.19
C LEU A 61 -3.97 -6.17 4.30
N MET A 62 -3.11 -5.76 5.21
CA MET A 62 -2.06 -6.59 5.79
C MET A 62 -2.40 -6.92 7.24
N TYR A 63 -1.90 -8.03 7.75
CA TYR A 63 -2.11 -8.43 9.13
C TYR A 63 -0.89 -9.16 9.69
N VAL A 64 -0.72 -9.04 11.00
CA VAL A 64 0.30 -9.71 11.79
C VAL A 64 -0.40 -10.55 12.86
N TYR A 65 0.05 -11.76 13.04
CA TYR A 65 -0.52 -12.70 14.00
C TYR A 65 0.56 -13.62 14.53
N ASN A 66 0.33 -14.16 15.71
CA ASN A 66 1.26 -15.09 16.33
C ASN A 66 1.23 -16.47 15.65
N GLN A 67 2.34 -17.17 15.67
CA GLN A 67 2.51 -18.47 15.05
C GLN A 67 1.59 -19.55 15.63
N ASP A 68 1.36 -19.51 16.94
CA ASP A 68 0.55 -20.48 17.68
C ASP A 68 -0.35 -19.81 18.74
N GLU A 69 -0.87 -20.59 19.68
CA GLU A 69 -1.80 -20.11 20.70
C GLU A 69 -1.10 -19.44 21.90
N LEU A 70 0.23 -19.38 21.91
CA LEU A 70 1.00 -18.84 23.03
C LEU A 70 2.14 -17.95 22.52
N ASP A 71 1.98 -16.65 22.69
CA ASP A 71 3.03 -15.68 22.44
C ASP A 71 4.19 -15.86 23.44
N GLY A 72 5.35 -16.26 22.95
CA GLY A 72 6.54 -16.48 23.78
C GLY A 72 6.98 -17.94 23.91
N ASN A 73 6.46 -18.83 23.07
CA ASN A 73 6.96 -20.20 22.98
C ASN A 73 8.30 -20.31 22.25
N VAL A 74 8.60 -19.38 21.38
CA VAL A 74 9.79 -19.38 20.52
C VAL A 74 10.56 -18.09 20.76
N GLY A 75 11.80 -18.23 21.20
CA GLY A 75 12.70 -17.09 21.37
C GLY A 75 12.45 -16.20 22.60
N CYS A 76 11.26 -16.23 23.16
CA CYS A 76 10.84 -15.45 24.33
C CYS A 76 10.31 -16.39 25.44
N ASP A 77 9.98 -15.83 26.58
CA ASP A 77 9.50 -16.58 27.75
C ASP A 77 8.35 -15.81 28.44
N CYS A 78 7.23 -16.49 28.67
CA CYS A 78 6.08 -15.98 29.40
C CYS A 78 6.36 -15.89 30.91
N THR A 79 7.23 -15.00 31.31
CA THR A 79 7.51 -14.73 32.73
C THR A 79 7.07 -13.33 33.13
N THR A 80 6.93 -13.11 34.42
CA THR A 80 6.55 -11.79 34.96
C THR A 80 7.55 -10.74 34.49
N GLY A 81 7.04 -9.70 33.80
CA GLY A 81 7.83 -8.61 33.21
C GLY A 81 8.37 -8.88 31.81
N SER A 82 7.94 -9.98 31.16
CA SER A 82 8.26 -10.23 29.76
C SER A 82 7.51 -9.27 28.83
N THR A 83 7.98 -9.16 27.60
CA THR A 83 7.35 -8.36 26.53
C THR A 83 6.34 -9.18 25.73
N THR A 84 5.90 -10.33 26.24
CA THR A 84 4.96 -11.24 25.57
C THR A 84 3.54 -11.05 26.07
N TYR A 85 2.58 -11.44 25.24
CA TYR A 85 1.16 -11.50 25.58
C TYR A 85 0.74 -12.84 26.19
N CYS A 86 1.62 -13.83 26.11
CA CYS A 86 1.36 -15.21 26.57
C CYS A 86 0.14 -15.82 25.90
N ASP A 87 -0.89 -16.17 26.68
CA ASP A 87 -2.13 -16.81 26.22
C ASP A 87 -3.21 -15.79 25.73
N GLU A 88 -2.95 -14.51 25.84
CA GLU A 88 -3.82 -13.44 25.32
C GLU A 88 -3.29 -12.87 23.99
N VAL A 89 -3.15 -13.71 22.98
CA VAL A 89 -2.52 -13.38 21.72
C VAL A 89 -3.36 -12.42 20.88
N PRO A 90 -2.92 -11.18 20.61
CA PRO A 90 -3.62 -10.26 19.75
C PRO A 90 -3.36 -10.53 18.27
N VAL A 91 -4.09 -9.83 17.41
CA VAL A 91 -3.85 -9.71 15.98
C VAL A 91 -3.83 -8.23 15.61
N LEU A 92 -2.87 -7.82 14.80
CA LEU A 92 -2.80 -6.47 14.27
C LEU A 92 -3.17 -6.45 12.79
N GLY A 93 -4.16 -5.64 12.42
CA GLY A 93 -4.52 -5.38 11.02
C GLY A 93 -4.15 -3.96 10.60
N ILE A 94 -3.67 -3.80 9.38
CA ILE A 94 -3.36 -2.52 8.78
C ILE A 94 -4.04 -2.46 7.42
N ASP A 95 -4.97 -1.53 7.28
CA ASP A 95 -5.86 -1.44 6.14
C ASP A 95 -5.71 -0.10 5.41
N TYR A 96 -5.77 -0.17 4.09
CA TYR A 96 -5.82 0.97 3.18
C TYR A 96 -7.28 1.31 2.87
N PHE A 97 -7.92 2.13 3.69
CA PHE A 97 -9.31 2.52 3.46
C PHE A 97 -9.50 3.33 2.18
N ARG A 98 -8.52 4.17 1.84
CA ARG A 98 -8.56 5.00 0.63
C ARG A 98 -7.16 5.17 0.08
N GLY A 99 -6.97 4.71 -1.16
CA GLY A 99 -5.74 4.90 -1.90
C GLY A 99 -5.69 6.21 -2.68
N PRO A 100 -4.59 6.47 -3.38
CA PRO A 100 -4.52 7.56 -4.33
C PRO A 100 -5.53 7.35 -5.46
N LEU A 101 -6.01 8.44 -6.04
CA LEU A 101 -6.91 8.38 -7.19
C LEU A 101 -6.12 8.03 -8.45
N ALA A 102 -6.72 7.17 -9.28
CA ALA A 102 -6.18 6.88 -10.61
C ALA A 102 -5.94 8.18 -11.41
N PRO A 103 -5.04 8.18 -12.38
CA PRO A 103 -4.88 9.31 -13.28
C PRO A 103 -6.20 9.76 -13.88
N ILE A 104 -6.33 11.04 -14.14
CA ILE A 104 -7.52 11.61 -14.76
C ILE A 104 -7.69 10.96 -16.14
N ARG A 105 -8.87 10.40 -16.37
CA ARG A 105 -9.22 9.87 -17.68
C ARG A 105 -9.66 11.01 -18.58
N ILE A 106 -9.04 11.13 -19.74
CA ILE A 106 -9.53 11.99 -20.82
C ILE A 106 -10.75 11.29 -21.42
N ILE A 107 -11.92 11.90 -21.33
CA ILE A 107 -13.16 11.37 -21.91
C ILE A 107 -13.24 11.76 -23.37
N ASP A 108 -12.86 13.01 -23.67
CA ASP A 108 -12.92 13.54 -25.02
C ASP A 108 -11.84 14.62 -25.25
N THR A 109 -11.49 14.80 -26.52
CA THR A 109 -10.53 15.81 -26.96
C THR A 109 -11.08 16.48 -28.22
N PHE A 110 -11.34 17.77 -28.14
CA PHE A 110 -11.80 18.56 -29.27
C PHE A 110 -10.73 19.56 -29.68
N ARG A 111 -10.50 19.72 -30.96
CA ARG A 111 -9.74 20.85 -31.46
C ARG A 111 -10.60 22.10 -31.36
N ILE A 112 -9.99 23.25 -31.05
CA ILE A 112 -10.72 24.51 -30.84
C ILE A 112 -11.44 24.96 -32.12
N ASP A 113 -10.86 24.67 -33.29
CA ASP A 113 -11.43 24.97 -34.60
C ASP A 113 -12.58 24.01 -35.02
N GLU A 114 -12.70 22.88 -34.35
CA GLU A 114 -13.73 21.86 -34.59
C GLU A 114 -14.88 21.89 -33.56
N LEU A 115 -14.81 22.79 -32.58
CA LEU A 115 -15.89 22.92 -31.57
C LEU A 115 -17.21 23.24 -32.29
N PRO A 116 -18.20 22.34 -32.24
CA PRO A 116 -19.50 22.67 -32.74
C PRO A 116 -20.01 23.85 -31.91
N LEU A 117 -20.68 24.81 -32.58
CA LEU A 117 -21.40 25.89 -31.91
C LEU A 117 -22.37 25.19 -30.94
N MET A 118 -21.97 25.11 -29.67
CA MET A 118 -22.78 24.42 -28.65
C MET A 118 -24.07 25.14 -28.47
N THR A 119 -25.11 24.63 -29.08
CA THR A 119 -26.49 24.93 -28.70
C THR A 119 -26.68 24.31 -27.31
N MET A 120 -27.04 25.14 -26.35
CA MET A 120 -27.09 24.88 -24.90
C MET A 120 -28.14 23.88 -24.45
N ASP A 121 -28.25 22.70 -25.03
CA ASP A 121 -29.30 21.74 -24.68
C ASP A 121 -28.81 20.46 -23.97
N TYR A 122 -27.56 20.43 -23.50
CA TYR A 122 -27.09 19.34 -22.66
C TYR A 122 -26.69 19.85 -21.28
N PRO A 123 -27.26 19.31 -20.20
CA PRO A 123 -26.74 19.53 -18.86
C PRO A 123 -25.49 18.65 -18.68
N VAL A 124 -24.42 19.00 -19.37
CA VAL A 124 -23.14 18.36 -19.14
C VAL A 124 -22.44 19.16 -18.05
N ILE A 125 -22.42 18.62 -16.85
CA ILE A 125 -21.62 19.15 -15.77
C ILE A 125 -20.17 18.79 -16.11
N TYR A 126 -19.45 19.73 -16.73
CA TYR A 126 -18.02 19.58 -16.97
C TYR A 126 -17.29 19.96 -15.69
N ASP A 127 -16.74 18.98 -15.00
CA ASP A 127 -16.05 19.24 -13.74
C ASP A 127 -14.72 19.97 -13.90
N THR A 128 -14.03 19.81 -15.01
CA THR A 128 -12.84 20.60 -15.31
C THR A 128 -12.50 20.57 -16.79
N LEU A 129 -12.34 21.75 -17.37
CA LEU A 129 -11.80 21.93 -18.71
C LEU A 129 -10.30 22.25 -18.59
N GLY A 130 -9.46 21.50 -19.29
CA GLY A 130 -8.05 21.77 -19.47
C GLY A 130 -7.71 21.98 -20.94
N TYR A 131 -6.61 22.68 -21.21
CA TYR A 131 -6.11 22.87 -22.55
C TYR A 131 -4.74 22.23 -22.68
N ILE A 132 -4.52 21.50 -23.78
CA ILE A 132 -3.19 21.07 -24.22
C ILE A 132 -3.00 21.56 -25.65
N GLY A 133 -2.18 22.59 -25.82
CA GLY A 133 -2.04 23.29 -27.10
C GLY A 133 -3.38 23.87 -27.55
N ASP A 134 -3.80 23.55 -28.78
CA ASP A 134 -5.05 24.01 -29.39
C ASP A 134 -6.23 23.03 -29.15
N SER A 135 -6.12 22.13 -28.21
CA SER A 135 -7.14 21.14 -27.92
C SER A 135 -7.76 21.35 -26.54
N LEU A 136 -9.09 21.34 -26.50
CA LEU A 136 -9.90 21.29 -25.29
C LEU A 136 -9.98 19.86 -24.81
N ILE A 137 -9.70 19.61 -23.54
CA ILE A 137 -9.73 18.29 -22.95
C ILE A 137 -10.80 18.24 -21.87
N ILE A 138 -11.64 17.24 -21.95
CA ILE A 138 -12.67 16.95 -20.96
C ILE A 138 -12.17 15.82 -20.06
N PHE A 139 -12.17 16.09 -18.76
CA PHE A 139 -11.73 15.15 -17.73
C PHE A 139 -12.93 14.52 -17.03
N ASP A 140 -12.85 13.21 -16.78
CA ASP A 140 -13.77 12.50 -15.91
C ASP A 140 -13.25 12.56 -14.47
N LEU A 141 -13.67 13.56 -13.72
CA LEU A 141 -13.26 13.72 -12.32
C LEU A 141 -14.15 12.93 -11.37
N ASP A 142 -15.42 12.75 -11.70
CA ASP A 142 -16.40 12.11 -10.82
C ASP A 142 -16.23 10.58 -10.77
N ASN A 143 -15.75 9.98 -11.85
CA ASN A 143 -15.54 8.53 -11.96
C ASN A 143 -14.09 8.10 -11.74
N ARG A 144 -13.30 8.91 -11.05
CA ARG A 144 -11.92 8.55 -10.72
C ARG A 144 -11.92 7.38 -9.74
N ARG A 145 -11.35 6.29 -10.20
CA ARG A 145 -11.18 5.08 -9.40
C ARG A 145 -10.08 5.29 -8.35
N GLU A 146 -10.34 4.93 -7.14
CA GLU A 146 -9.30 4.78 -6.12
C GLU A 146 -8.42 3.57 -6.43
N LEU A 147 -7.12 3.74 -6.31
CA LEU A 147 -6.15 2.66 -6.44
C LEU A 147 -6.04 1.96 -5.10
N GLY A 148 -6.30 0.67 -5.09
CA GLY A 148 -6.09 -0.19 -3.93
C GLY A 148 -4.63 -0.61 -3.79
N MET A 149 -4.39 -1.55 -2.88
CA MET A 149 -3.09 -2.20 -2.73
C MET A 149 -2.73 -2.95 -4.01
N SER A 150 -1.60 -2.64 -4.60
CA SER A 150 -1.09 -3.32 -5.80
C SER A 150 -0.16 -4.47 -5.46
N SER A 151 0.52 -4.41 -4.33
CA SER A 151 1.41 -5.46 -3.86
C SER A 151 1.60 -5.38 -2.34
N PHE A 152 1.88 -6.51 -1.75
CA PHE A 152 2.36 -6.64 -0.39
C PHE A 152 3.74 -7.27 -0.45
N THR A 153 4.68 -6.72 0.30
CA THR A 153 6.05 -7.20 0.35
C THR A 153 6.52 -7.26 1.79
N TYR A 154 7.37 -8.21 2.10
CA TYR A 154 8.05 -8.26 3.38
C TYR A 154 9.56 -8.44 3.15
N HIS A 155 10.34 -8.10 4.12
CA HIS A 155 11.78 -8.34 4.12
C HIS A 155 12.26 -8.71 5.51
N VAL A 156 13.42 -9.30 5.57
CA VAL A 156 14.02 -9.74 6.80
C VAL A 156 15.33 -8.99 7.04
N ARG A 157 15.72 -8.90 8.29
CA ARG A 157 16.98 -8.26 8.70
C ARG A 157 18.17 -8.81 7.89
N GLN A 158 19.05 -7.93 7.49
CA GLN A 158 20.27 -8.31 6.78
C GLN A 158 21.07 -9.36 7.55
N GLY A 159 21.42 -10.46 6.87
CA GLY A 159 22.13 -11.57 7.48
C GLY A 159 21.25 -12.51 8.29
N ALA A 160 19.94 -12.40 8.22
CA ALA A 160 19.02 -13.28 8.92
C ALA A 160 19.09 -14.71 8.38
N GLY A 161 19.62 -15.60 9.16
CA GLY A 161 19.58 -17.05 9.01
C GLY A 161 19.81 -17.59 7.61
N SER A 162 18.92 -18.48 7.17
CA SER A 162 18.94 -19.12 5.85
C SER A 162 18.18 -18.36 4.75
N TRP A 163 17.71 -17.15 5.02
CA TRP A 163 16.96 -16.36 4.06
C TRP A 163 17.83 -15.85 2.92
N PRO A 164 17.37 -15.95 1.65
CA PRO A 164 18.12 -15.41 0.52
C PRO A 164 18.41 -13.92 0.67
N GLY A 165 19.57 -13.46 0.24
CA GLY A 165 19.95 -12.05 0.30
C GLY A 165 19.02 -11.10 -0.46
N ALA A 166 18.26 -11.63 -1.41
CA ALA A 166 17.22 -10.90 -2.12
C ALA A 166 16.04 -10.48 -1.23
N MET A 167 15.85 -11.17 -0.10
CA MET A 167 14.79 -10.93 0.87
C MET A 167 15.22 -10.05 2.05
N TRP A 168 16.46 -9.59 2.07
CA TRP A 168 16.98 -8.75 3.15
C TRP A 168 16.53 -7.30 3.00
N ASP A 169 16.68 -6.53 4.08
CA ASP A 169 16.42 -5.10 4.12
C ASP A 169 17.03 -4.37 2.93
N PRO A 170 16.28 -3.44 2.31
CA PRO A 170 16.81 -2.61 1.22
C PRO A 170 17.89 -1.67 1.75
N GLN A 171 18.96 -1.48 1.00
CA GLN A 171 20.10 -0.64 1.35
C GLN A 171 20.29 0.54 0.39
N THR A 172 19.68 0.47 -0.78
CA THR A 172 19.81 1.47 -1.84
C THR A 172 18.45 1.94 -2.33
N ASP A 173 18.39 3.11 -2.93
CA ASP A 173 17.18 3.70 -3.50
C ASP A 173 16.50 2.78 -4.52
N ILE A 174 17.28 2.10 -5.37
CA ILE A 174 16.74 1.14 -6.33
C ILE A 174 16.13 -0.09 -5.65
N GLU A 175 16.68 -0.55 -4.54
CA GLU A 175 16.14 -1.67 -3.77
C GLU A 175 14.83 -1.28 -3.07
N PHE A 176 14.74 -0.08 -2.50
CA PHE A 176 13.48 0.48 -2.00
C PHE A 176 12.42 0.56 -3.09
N TYR A 177 12.80 1.07 -4.27
CA TYR A 177 11.88 1.17 -5.40
C TYR A 177 11.38 -0.21 -5.87
N ARG A 178 12.25 -1.22 -5.88
CA ARG A 178 11.91 -2.59 -6.21
C ARG A 178 10.88 -3.17 -5.27
N TYR A 179 11.07 -3.04 -3.96
CA TYR A 179 10.08 -3.46 -2.98
C TYR A 179 8.75 -2.73 -3.16
N LEU A 180 8.75 -1.42 -3.31
CA LEU A 180 7.54 -0.63 -3.55
C LEU A 180 6.82 -1.01 -4.85
N SER A 181 7.55 -1.49 -5.86
CA SER A 181 6.99 -1.94 -7.13
C SER A 181 6.59 -3.42 -7.18
N GLY A 182 6.63 -4.14 -6.05
CA GLY A 182 6.25 -5.54 -5.98
C GLY A 182 7.33 -6.50 -6.49
N SER A 183 8.59 -6.18 -6.24
CA SER A 183 9.72 -7.04 -6.57
C SER A 183 10.63 -7.19 -5.36
N TRP A 184 11.37 -8.28 -5.32
CA TRP A 184 12.41 -8.50 -4.32
C TRP A 184 13.58 -7.52 -4.51
N ARG A 185 14.45 -7.43 -3.52
CA ARG A 185 15.63 -6.58 -3.51
C ARG A 185 16.50 -6.69 -4.77
N ASP A 186 16.64 -7.89 -5.33
CA ASP A 186 17.40 -8.16 -6.55
C ASP A 186 16.64 -7.85 -7.85
N GLY A 187 15.36 -7.51 -7.75
CA GLY A 187 14.47 -7.23 -8.88
C GLY A 187 13.67 -8.44 -9.37
N THR A 188 13.85 -9.61 -8.75
CA THR A 188 13.00 -10.78 -9.01
C THR A 188 11.56 -10.47 -8.58
N ARG A 189 10.59 -10.80 -9.42
CA ARG A 189 9.18 -10.58 -9.07
C ARG A 189 8.72 -11.56 -8.01
N TYR A 190 7.79 -11.11 -7.16
CA TYR A 190 7.12 -11.98 -6.22
C TYR A 190 6.38 -13.10 -6.95
N THR A 191 6.35 -14.28 -6.33
CA THR A 191 5.61 -15.45 -6.81
C THR A 191 4.59 -15.87 -5.77
N PHE A 192 3.46 -16.41 -6.20
CA PHE A 192 2.45 -16.94 -5.30
C PHE A 192 2.91 -18.27 -4.70
N GLY A 193 2.83 -18.36 -3.38
CA GLY A 193 3.15 -19.57 -2.62
C GLY A 193 4.56 -19.62 -2.05
N GLY A 194 4.75 -20.42 -1.02
CA GLY A 194 6.00 -20.55 -0.26
C GLY A 194 6.46 -19.21 0.31
N SER A 195 7.75 -18.92 0.17
CA SER A 195 8.32 -17.62 0.59
C SER A 195 8.09 -16.49 -0.42
N GLY A 196 7.42 -16.75 -1.54
CA GLY A 196 7.28 -15.74 -2.60
C GLY A 196 8.54 -15.49 -3.42
N TYR A 197 9.64 -16.17 -3.14
CA TYR A 197 10.90 -16.02 -3.84
C TYR A 197 11.27 -17.29 -4.62
N ASN A 198 11.26 -17.21 -5.95
CA ASN A 198 11.80 -18.20 -6.90
C ASN A 198 11.49 -19.68 -6.58
N LEU A 199 10.24 -20.04 -6.39
CA LEU A 199 9.84 -21.36 -5.95
C LEU A 199 9.32 -22.27 -7.08
N GLY A 200 10.02 -22.32 -8.18
CA GLY A 200 9.61 -23.11 -9.34
C GLY A 200 8.53 -22.40 -10.17
N PRO A 201 7.75 -23.12 -11.01
CA PRO A 201 6.78 -22.51 -11.91
C PRO A 201 5.56 -21.95 -11.17
N GLY A 202 5.79 -21.05 -10.24
CA GLY A 202 4.75 -20.26 -9.58
C GLY A 202 4.24 -19.19 -10.54
N SER A 203 2.94 -18.92 -10.51
CA SER A 203 2.41 -17.75 -11.20
C SER A 203 2.96 -16.49 -10.54
N PRO A 204 3.44 -15.50 -11.30
CA PRO A 204 3.77 -14.20 -10.71
C PRO A 204 2.55 -13.68 -9.93
N ILE A 205 2.78 -13.13 -8.76
CA ILE A 205 1.76 -12.37 -8.07
C ILE A 205 1.70 -11.02 -8.79
N ILE A 206 0.89 -10.94 -9.83
CA ILE A 206 0.46 -9.74 -10.56
C ILE A 206 1.56 -9.02 -11.34
#